data_e601fa942186795002fc59734e7917d1
#
_entry.id   e601fa942186795002fc59734e7917d1
#
_cell.length_a   1.000
_cell.length_b   1.000
_cell.length_c   1.000
_cell.angle_alpha   90.00
_cell.angle_beta   90.00
_cell.angle_gamma   90.00
#
_symmetry.space_group_name_H-M   'P 1'
#
loop_
_entity.id
_entity.type
_entity.pdbx_description
1 polymer ?
#
loop_
_entity_poly.entity_id
_entity_poly.type
_entity_poly.pdbx_seq_one_letter_code
_entity_poly.pdbx_strand_id
1 'polypeptide(L)'
;MKVLMINGSSNNKGCTAQALEIVAGVFKEEGIDSEIIHLGAEAYHDCTGCGLCRTKLNGKCVYDDVVNVLIEKAKSSDGFIFSSPVYYAHPSGRLLSVLDRAFFAGGKYFAHKRGSSVVSARRAGTTASLDVINKYFMINQMP
;
A
#
# COMPACT_ATOMS: atom_id res chain seq x y z
N MET A 1 -15.41 10.22 4.87
CA MET A 1 -13.99 9.79 4.94
C MET A 1 -13.82 8.58 4.07
N LYS A 2 -12.75 8.53 3.27
CA LYS A 2 -12.46 7.40 2.37
C LYS A 2 -11.10 6.78 2.72
N VAL A 3 -11.04 5.45 2.92
CA VAL A 3 -9.82 4.72 3.23
C VAL A 3 -9.47 3.77 2.08
N LEU A 4 -8.25 3.87 1.57
CA LEU A 4 -7.73 2.98 0.54
C LEU A 4 -6.85 1.91 1.19
N MET A 5 -7.18 0.66 0.94
CA MET A 5 -6.48 -0.50 1.50
C MET A 5 -5.77 -1.29 0.39
N ILE A 6 -4.54 -1.72 0.64
CA ILE A 6 -3.75 -2.50 -0.31
C ILE A 6 -3.48 -3.89 0.27
N ASN A 7 -3.93 -4.91 -0.43
CA ASN A 7 -3.59 -6.29 -0.11
C ASN A 7 -2.34 -6.74 -0.89
N GLY A 8 -1.20 -6.79 -0.22
CA GLY A 8 0.09 -7.23 -0.75
C GLY A 8 0.26 -8.75 -0.85
N SER A 9 -0.78 -9.52 -0.52
CA SER A 9 -0.78 -10.98 -0.68
C SER A 9 -1.06 -11.39 -2.13
N SER A 10 -0.43 -12.46 -2.58
CA SER A 10 -0.80 -13.14 -3.83
C SER A 10 -2.13 -13.90 -3.71
N ASN A 11 -2.58 -14.16 -2.49
CA ASN A 11 -3.83 -14.87 -2.23
C ASN A 11 -4.93 -13.89 -1.78
N ASN A 12 -5.90 -13.68 -2.65
CA ASN A 12 -7.02 -12.75 -2.38
C ASN A 12 -8.05 -13.31 -1.37
N LYS A 13 -7.87 -14.54 -0.89
CA LYS A 13 -8.71 -15.19 0.12
C LYS A 13 -7.91 -15.63 1.35
N GLY A 14 -6.63 -15.24 1.45
CA GLY A 14 -5.76 -15.59 2.57
C GLY A 14 -5.99 -14.71 3.81
N CYS A 15 -5.28 -15.00 4.90
CA CYS A 15 -5.42 -14.27 6.18
C CYS A 15 -5.28 -12.77 6.06
N THR A 16 -4.37 -12.29 5.21
CA THR A 16 -4.18 -10.84 4.98
C THR A 16 -5.42 -10.21 4.35
N ALA A 17 -6.02 -10.87 3.35
CA ALA A 17 -7.24 -10.41 2.71
C ALA A 17 -8.43 -10.42 3.69
N GLN A 18 -8.60 -11.51 4.45
CA GLN A 18 -9.64 -11.63 5.46
C GLN A 18 -9.54 -10.53 6.53
N ALA A 19 -8.32 -10.20 6.98
CA ALA A 19 -8.13 -9.12 7.93
C ALA A 19 -8.60 -7.75 7.36
N LEU A 20 -8.31 -7.47 6.09
CA LEU A 20 -8.80 -6.26 5.44
C LEU A 20 -10.33 -6.25 5.26
N GLU A 21 -10.93 -7.38 4.94
CA GLU A 21 -12.39 -7.51 4.84
C GLU A 21 -13.10 -7.24 6.17
N ILE A 22 -12.52 -7.73 7.29
CA ILE A 22 -13.04 -7.44 8.63
C ILE A 22 -12.96 -5.93 8.90
N VAL A 23 -11.83 -5.30 8.60
CA VAL A 23 -11.67 -3.84 8.76
C VAL A 23 -12.66 -3.09 7.87
N ALA A 24 -12.85 -3.51 6.62
CA ALA A 24 -13.83 -2.93 5.70
C ALA A 24 -15.28 -3.04 6.23
N GLY A 25 -15.61 -4.17 6.87
CA GLY A 25 -16.90 -4.38 7.54
C GLY A 25 -17.16 -3.34 8.63
N VAL A 26 -16.17 -3.15 9.52
CA VAL A 26 -16.26 -2.13 10.58
C VAL A 26 -16.35 -0.71 10.00
N PHE A 27 -15.56 -0.40 8.97
CA PHE A 27 -15.65 0.90 8.31
C PHE A 27 -17.04 1.17 7.73
N LYS A 28 -17.67 0.15 7.14
CA LYS A 28 -19.04 0.26 6.62
C LYS A 28 -20.06 0.53 7.71
N GLU A 29 -19.94 -0.14 8.85
CA GLU A 29 -20.79 0.09 10.03
C GLU A 29 -20.65 1.51 10.58
N GLU A 30 -19.44 2.07 10.53
CA GLU A 30 -19.11 3.43 10.98
C GLU A 30 -19.33 4.51 9.88
N GLY A 31 -19.92 4.16 8.74
CA GLY A 31 -20.16 5.11 7.63
C GLY A 31 -18.90 5.63 6.95
N ILE A 32 -17.80 4.87 7.02
CA ILE A 32 -16.53 5.17 6.38
C ILE A 32 -16.46 4.43 5.05
N ASP A 33 -16.28 5.14 3.95
CA ASP A 33 -16.07 4.54 2.64
C ASP A 33 -14.69 3.89 2.56
N SER A 34 -14.62 2.67 2.05
CA SER A 34 -13.34 1.95 1.93
C SER A 34 -13.26 1.13 0.65
N GLU A 35 -12.04 0.99 0.14
CA GLU A 35 -11.75 0.22 -1.06
C GLU A 35 -10.51 -0.62 -0.86
N ILE A 36 -10.54 -1.90 -1.29
CA ILE A 36 -9.39 -2.80 -1.25
C ILE A 36 -8.85 -3.01 -2.67
N ILE A 37 -7.58 -2.70 -2.89
CA ILE A 37 -6.84 -3.08 -4.08
C ILE A 37 -6.06 -4.36 -3.76
N HIS A 38 -6.36 -5.43 -4.48
CA HIS A 38 -5.61 -6.68 -4.40
C HIS A 38 -4.48 -6.69 -5.44
N LEU A 39 -3.24 -6.86 -4.99
CA LEU A 39 -2.09 -6.96 -5.90
C LEU A 39 -2.04 -8.32 -6.61
N GLY A 40 -2.68 -9.34 -6.04
CA GLY A 40 -2.76 -10.66 -6.66
C GLY A 40 -1.40 -11.34 -6.84
N ALA A 41 -1.28 -12.20 -7.82
CA ALA A 41 -0.05 -12.92 -8.15
C ALA A 41 0.82 -12.23 -9.22
N GLU A 42 0.40 -11.05 -9.67
CA GLU A 42 1.12 -10.29 -10.69
C GLU A 42 2.54 -9.92 -10.25
N ALA A 43 3.45 -9.85 -11.21
CA ALA A 43 4.80 -9.34 -11.01
C ALA A 43 4.83 -7.84 -11.25
N TYR A 44 5.36 -7.08 -10.29
CA TYR A 44 5.53 -5.64 -10.42
C TYR A 44 7.02 -5.29 -10.44
N HIS A 45 7.41 -4.42 -11.36
CA HIS A 45 8.75 -3.85 -11.38
C HIS A 45 9.00 -3.05 -10.11
N ASP A 46 10.23 -3.07 -9.63
CA ASP A 46 10.75 -2.13 -8.65
C ASP A 46 10.93 -0.73 -9.25
N CYS A 47 11.33 0.24 -8.44
CA CYS A 47 11.65 1.58 -8.89
C CYS A 47 13.03 1.60 -9.56
N THR A 48 13.10 1.86 -10.86
CA THR A 48 14.36 1.97 -11.61
C THR A 48 15.08 3.30 -11.44
N GLY A 49 14.53 4.23 -10.66
CA GLY A 49 15.13 5.56 -10.44
C GLY A 49 15.18 6.45 -11.69
N CYS A 50 14.37 6.16 -12.73
CA CYS A 50 14.41 6.88 -14.01
C CYS A 50 14.06 8.37 -13.92
N GLY A 51 13.44 8.83 -12.84
CA GLY A 51 13.10 10.24 -12.60
C GLY A 51 11.97 10.81 -13.49
N LEU A 52 11.41 10.03 -14.42
CA LEU A 52 10.39 10.51 -15.36
C LEU A 52 9.12 11.00 -14.67
N CYS A 53 8.75 10.38 -13.54
CA CYS A 53 7.59 10.80 -12.76
C CYS A 53 7.69 12.24 -12.24
N ARG A 54 8.90 12.74 -12.00
CA ARG A 54 9.15 14.10 -11.52
C ARG A 54 9.35 15.12 -12.65
N THR A 55 9.77 14.67 -13.82
CA THR A 55 10.17 15.57 -14.92
C THR A 55 9.15 15.64 -16.07
N LYS A 56 8.62 14.51 -16.52
CA LYS A 56 7.76 14.43 -17.71
C LYS A 56 6.36 13.93 -17.44
N LEU A 57 6.18 13.05 -16.45
CA LEU A 57 4.92 12.33 -16.25
C LEU A 57 4.05 12.90 -15.12
N ASN A 58 4.44 14.05 -14.55
CA ASN A 58 3.66 14.80 -13.57
C ASN A 58 3.08 13.93 -12.43
N GLY A 59 3.94 13.15 -11.79
CA GLY A 59 3.55 12.31 -10.65
C GLY A 59 2.99 10.93 -11.03
N LYS A 60 3.10 10.51 -12.30
CA LYS A 60 2.77 9.14 -12.74
C LYS A 60 4.06 8.34 -12.93
N CYS A 61 4.00 7.03 -12.61
CA CYS A 61 5.08 6.11 -12.92
C CYS A 61 5.11 5.82 -14.44
N VAL A 62 6.30 5.55 -14.98
CA VAL A 62 6.48 5.18 -16.39
C VAL A 62 5.84 3.82 -16.72
N TYR A 63 5.80 2.92 -15.75
CA TYR A 63 5.10 1.64 -15.91
C TYR A 63 3.60 1.86 -15.71
N ASP A 64 2.81 1.52 -16.72
CA ASP A 64 1.35 1.66 -16.68
C ASP A 64 0.71 0.42 -16.05
N ASP A 65 0.64 0.42 -14.72
CA ASP A 65 0.10 -0.67 -13.91
C ASP A 65 -0.63 -0.15 -12.66
N VAL A 66 -0.87 -1.03 -11.69
CA VAL A 66 -1.58 -0.74 -10.44
C VAL A 66 -1.02 0.48 -9.67
N VAL A 67 0.26 0.80 -9.84
CA VAL A 67 0.88 1.96 -9.16
C VAL A 67 0.22 3.27 -9.59
N ASN A 68 -0.05 3.44 -10.88
CA ASN A 68 -0.72 4.65 -11.37
C ASN A 68 -2.19 4.70 -10.91
N VAL A 69 -2.86 3.56 -10.80
CA VAL A 69 -4.20 3.45 -10.21
C VAL A 69 -4.17 3.84 -8.74
N LEU A 70 -3.20 3.34 -7.97
CA LEU A 70 -3.02 3.67 -6.56
C LEU A 70 -2.78 5.18 -6.36
N ILE A 71 -1.89 5.77 -7.15
CA ILE A 71 -1.61 7.22 -7.09
C ILE A 71 -2.87 8.04 -7.38
N GLU A 72 -3.65 7.66 -8.38
CA GLU A 72 -4.88 8.38 -8.73
C GLU A 72 -5.92 8.29 -7.60
N LYS A 73 -6.13 7.10 -7.05
CA LYS A 73 -7.03 6.90 -5.91
C LYS A 73 -6.56 7.61 -4.65
N ALA A 74 -5.24 7.71 -4.45
CA ALA A 74 -4.66 8.40 -3.31
C ALA A 74 -5.04 9.88 -3.25
N LYS A 75 -5.30 10.52 -4.39
CA LYS A 75 -5.71 11.94 -4.42
C LYS A 75 -7.00 12.19 -3.64
N SER A 76 -7.96 11.26 -3.71
CA SER A 76 -9.28 11.38 -3.08
C SER A 76 -9.43 10.56 -1.80
N SER A 77 -8.38 9.90 -1.33
CA SER A 77 -8.41 9.11 -0.09
C SER A 77 -7.92 9.95 1.09
N ASP A 78 -8.49 9.70 2.28
CA ASP A 78 -8.15 10.38 3.54
C ASP A 78 -7.22 9.55 4.43
N GLY A 79 -7.13 8.24 4.15
CA GLY A 79 -6.29 7.31 4.89
C GLY A 79 -5.93 6.08 4.08
N PHE A 80 -4.91 5.35 4.55
CA PHE A 80 -4.35 4.20 3.87
C PHE A 80 -4.09 3.06 4.83
N ILE A 81 -4.35 1.82 4.39
CA ILE A 81 -3.91 0.62 5.09
C ILE A 81 -3.10 -0.24 4.11
N PHE A 82 -1.83 -0.47 4.43
CA PHE A 82 -0.98 -1.38 3.66
C PHE A 82 -0.86 -2.71 4.36
N SER A 83 -1.20 -3.79 3.66
CA SER A 83 -1.18 -5.12 4.27
C SER A 83 -0.29 -6.09 3.52
N SER A 84 0.35 -6.99 4.27
CA SER A 84 1.28 -7.97 3.72
C SER A 84 1.33 -9.27 4.50
N PRO A 85 1.47 -10.41 3.83
CA PRO A 85 2.02 -11.58 4.47
C PRO A 85 3.52 -11.36 4.77
N VAL A 86 4.02 -12.08 5.77
CA VAL A 86 5.44 -12.01 6.15
C VAL A 86 6.21 -13.14 5.50
N TYR A 87 7.24 -12.79 4.75
CA TYR A 87 8.21 -13.71 4.15
C TYR A 87 9.62 -13.36 4.63
N TYR A 88 10.32 -14.30 5.28
CA TYR A 88 11.67 -14.08 5.84
C TYR A 88 11.76 -12.82 6.71
N ALA A 89 10.80 -12.67 7.63
CA ALA A 89 10.68 -11.51 8.52
C ALA A 89 10.53 -10.16 7.79
N HIS A 90 9.96 -10.15 6.58
CA HIS A 90 9.85 -8.99 5.72
C HIS A 90 8.48 -8.93 5.03
N PRO A 91 7.95 -7.76 4.68
CA PRO A 91 6.77 -7.65 3.82
C PRO A 91 7.03 -8.29 2.45
N SER A 92 5.98 -8.68 1.74
CA SER A 92 6.14 -9.21 0.38
C SER A 92 6.85 -8.19 -0.52
N GLY A 93 7.83 -8.65 -1.32
CA GLY A 93 8.54 -7.80 -2.27
C GLY A 93 7.60 -7.11 -3.25
N ARG A 94 6.47 -7.77 -3.59
CA ARG A 94 5.40 -7.20 -4.42
C ARG A 94 4.82 -5.90 -3.82
N LEU A 95 4.48 -5.91 -2.53
CA LEU A 95 4.00 -4.71 -1.86
C LEU A 95 5.06 -3.61 -1.90
N LEU A 96 6.30 -3.93 -1.58
CA LEU A 96 7.38 -2.95 -1.52
C LEU A 96 7.66 -2.34 -2.89
N SER A 97 7.73 -3.14 -3.96
CA SER A 97 7.90 -2.62 -5.33
C SER A 97 6.80 -1.63 -5.72
N VAL A 98 5.55 -1.91 -5.32
CA VAL A 98 4.42 -1.01 -5.55
C VAL A 98 4.56 0.27 -4.71
N LEU A 99 4.86 0.15 -3.41
CA LEU A 99 4.99 1.30 -2.50
C LEU A 99 6.17 2.20 -2.89
N ASP A 100 7.34 1.64 -3.20
CA ASP A 100 8.52 2.41 -3.64
C ASP A 100 8.18 3.32 -4.82
N ARG A 101 7.50 2.78 -5.82
CA ARG A 101 7.10 3.53 -7.00
C ARG A 101 5.99 4.52 -6.71
N ALA A 102 4.97 4.13 -5.94
CA ALA A 102 3.85 4.99 -5.62
C ALA A 102 4.28 6.21 -4.81
N PHE A 103 5.10 6.01 -3.78
CA PHE A 103 5.58 7.09 -2.93
C PHE A 103 6.64 7.95 -3.63
N PHE A 104 7.50 7.36 -4.47
CA PHE A 104 8.47 8.14 -5.23
C PHE A 104 7.81 9.05 -6.28
N ALA A 105 6.77 8.57 -6.95
CA ALA A 105 6.06 9.31 -7.98
C ALA A 105 4.98 10.23 -7.40
N GLY A 106 4.18 9.74 -6.47
CA GLY A 106 2.97 10.39 -5.97
C GLY A 106 2.99 10.73 -4.49
N GLY A 107 4.13 10.78 -3.80
CA GLY A 107 4.25 10.96 -2.35
C GLY A 107 3.43 12.11 -1.78
N LYS A 108 3.33 13.22 -2.51
CA LYS A 108 2.50 14.38 -2.13
C LYS A 108 1.02 14.07 -1.91
N TYR A 109 0.50 12.99 -2.50
CA TYR A 109 -0.91 12.60 -2.35
C TYR A 109 -1.14 11.70 -1.14
N PHE A 110 -0.08 11.22 -0.52
CA PHE A 110 -0.09 10.44 0.71
C PHE A 110 0.24 11.30 1.94
N ALA A 111 1.06 12.34 1.75
CA ALA A 111 1.56 13.19 2.82
C ALA A 111 0.43 13.75 3.70
N HIS A 112 0.67 13.73 5.02
CA HIS A 112 -0.24 14.21 6.07
C HIS A 112 -1.59 13.47 6.16
N LYS A 113 -1.76 12.36 5.44
CA LYS A 113 -2.92 11.49 5.55
C LYS A 113 -2.63 10.32 6.49
N ARG A 114 -3.65 9.77 7.11
CA ARG A 114 -3.51 8.69 8.10
C ARG A 114 -2.99 7.41 7.45
N GLY A 115 -2.01 6.77 8.10
CA GLY A 115 -1.42 5.51 7.66
C GLY A 115 -1.57 4.42 8.72
N SER A 116 -1.89 3.21 8.28
CA SER A 116 -1.88 2.02 9.13
C SER A 116 -1.39 0.81 8.34
N SER A 117 -1.02 -0.25 9.04
CA SER A 117 -0.56 -1.48 8.39
C SER A 117 -1.07 -2.74 9.09
N VAL A 118 -1.32 -3.77 8.28
CA VAL A 118 -1.71 -5.09 8.75
C VAL A 118 -0.73 -6.12 8.20
N VAL A 119 -0.13 -6.92 9.06
CA VAL A 119 0.76 -8.00 8.63
C VAL A 119 0.33 -9.32 9.23
N SER A 120 0.43 -10.38 8.45
CA SER A 120 0.13 -11.74 8.90
C SER A 120 1.35 -12.64 8.75
N ALA A 121 1.70 -13.35 9.81
CA ALA A 121 2.84 -14.27 9.81
C ALA A 121 2.44 -15.63 10.37
N ARG A 122 3.04 -16.69 9.85
CA ARG A 122 2.88 -18.04 10.40
C ARG A 122 3.57 -18.19 11.76
N ARG A 123 4.71 -17.52 11.96
CA ARG A 123 5.56 -17.66 13.17
C ARG A 123 5.98 -16.31 13.72
N ALA A 124 6.98 -15.69 13.09
CA ALA A 124 7.62 -14.45 13.55
C ALA A 124 7.87 -13.47 12.39
N GLY A 125 8.41 -12.29 12.71
CA GLY A 125 8.80 -11.29 11.72
C GLY A 125 7.75 -10.19 11.49
N THR A 126 6.67 -10.17 12.26
CA THR A 126 5.64 -9.12 12.15
C THR A 126 6.19 -7.75 12.53
N THR A 127 6.92 -7.64 13.64
CA THR A 127 7.53 -6.38 14.09
C THR A 127 8.48 -5.80 13.04
N ALA A 128 9.39 -6.62 12.51
CA ALA A 128 10.30 -6.18 11.47
C ALA A 128 9.58 -5.76 10.18
N SER A 129 8.50 -6.48 9.81
CA SER A 129 7.70 -6.14 8.64
C SER A 129 6.92 -4.83 8.84
N LEU A 130 6.36 -4.60 10.02
CA LEU A 130 5.69 -3.34 10.35
C LEU A 130 6.68 -2.17 10.33
N ASP A 131 7.91 -2.38 10.85
CA ASP A 131 8.96 -1.36 10.82
C ASP A 131 9.31 -0.93 9.39
N VAL A 132 9.39 -1.87 8.46
CA VAL A 132 9.64 -1.58 7.04
C VAL A 132 8.49 -0.73 6.45
N ILE A 133 7.23 -1.11 6.69
CA ILE A 133 6.08 -0.35 6.17
C ILE A 133 6.00 1.03 6.83
N ASN A 134 6.28 1.14 8.11
CA ASN A 134 6.26 2.41 8.84
C ASN A 134 7.26 3.44 8.27
N LYS A 135 8.34 3.03 7.63
CA LYS A 135 9.28 3.95 6.97
C LYS A 135 8.60 4.77 5.87
N TYR A 136 7.67 4.19 5.12
CA TYR A 136 6.88 4.93 4.13
C TYR A 136 6.02 6.01 4.81
N PHE A 137 5.39 5.68 5.94
CA PHE A 137 4.58 6.63 6.69
C PHE A 137 5.43 7.76 7.27
N MET A 138 6.54 7.42 7.93
CA MET A 138 7.41 8.40 8.57
C MET A 138 8.04 9.38 7.57
N ILE A 139 8.58 8.88 6.46
CA ILE A 139 9.21 9.73 5.43
C ILE A 139 8.18 10.68 4.80
N ASN A 140 6.93 10.25 4.66
CA ASN A 140 5.86 11.04 4.06
C ASN A 140 5.01 11.80 5.09
N GLN A 141 5.43 11.86 6.36
CA GLN A 141 4.74 12.60 7.42
C GLN A 141 3.27 12.16 7.57
N MET A 142 3.02 10.88 7.50
CA MET A 142 1.71 10.26 7.69
C MET A 142 1.57 9.83 9.16
N PRO A 143 0.61 10.39 9.92
CA PRO A 143 0.34 9.94 11.28
C PRO A 143 -0.31 8.56 11.33
#